data_af6a87f78ad39725005dacc8094e52a7
#
_entry.id   af6a87f78ad39725005dacc8094e52a7
#
_cell.length_a   1.000
_cell.length_b   1.000
_cell.length_c   1.000
_cell.angle_alpha   90.00
_cell.angle_beta   90.00
_cell.angle_gamma   90.00
#
_symmetry.space_group_name_H-M   'P 1'
#
loop_
_entity.id
_entity.type
_entity.pdbx_description
1 polymer ?
#
loop_
_entity_poly.entity_id
_entity_poly.type
_entity_poly.pdbx_seq_one_letter_code
_entity_poly.pdbx_strand_id
1 'polypeptide(L)'
;YVVYNYDQKIWYVGSLARTSWVDRGVYQYPMATDSNLVYNHEKGNDNDGTAFTSFIESSPIDVQDGDQFVFIRRMIPDVSFDKSDTGLSNDNKQAVFSLKAQRSPNGGFVKTSTNTVNSSTELNHLRLRGRSFGLRVESTTQGVNWRLGTPRVDLRADGDR
;
A
#
# COMPACT_ATOMS: atom_id res chain seq x y z
N TYR A 1 -5.27 -14.55 -11.78
CA TYR A 1 -5.97 -15.21 -10.69
C TYR A 1 -6.85 -14.24 -9.91
N VAL A 2 -7.86 -14.81 -9.25
CA VAL A 2 -8.74 -14.12 -8.33
C VAL A 2 -8.78 -14.92 -7.03
N VAL A 3 -8.57 -14.25 -5.91
CA VAL A 3 -8.63 -14.87 -4.58
C VAL A 3 -9.73 -14.20 -3.77
N TYR A 4 -10.58 -14.99 -3.14
CA TYR A 4 -11.56 -14.51 -2.18
C TYR A 4 -11.18 -14.99 -0.78
N ASN A 5 -10.85 -14.05 0.10
CA ASN A 5 -10.69 -14.33 1.52
C ASN A 5 -12.07 -14.30 2.18
N TYR A 6 -12.60 -15.48 2.51
CA TYR A 6 -13.94 -15.63 3.06
C TYR A 6 -14.06 -15.17 4.52
N ASP A 7 -12.96 -15.11 5.25
CA ASP A 7 -12.92 -14.63 6.63
C ASP A 7 -13.05 -13.10 6.69
N GLN A 8 -12.22 -12.41 5.93
CA GLN A 8 -12.22 -10.95 5.84
C GLN A 8 -13.19 -10.40 4.80
N LYS A 9 -13.80 -11.25 3.97
CA LYS A 9 -14.71 -10.88 2.86
C LYS A 9 -14.08 -9.92 1.86
N ILE A 10 -12.80 -10.13 1.56
CA ILE A 10 -12.01 -9.28 0.67
C ILE A 10 -11.61 -10.06 -0.58
N TRP A 11 -11.63 -9.38 -1.72
CA TRP A 11 -11.16 -9.90 -2.99
C TRP A 11 -9.77 -9.39 -3.33
N TYR A 12 -8.95 -10.27 -3.85
CA TYR A 12 -7.64 -9.96 -4.41
C TYR A 12 -7.60 -10.42 -5.86
N VAL A 13 -6.93 -9.63 -6.69
CA VAL A 13 -6.68 -9.97 -8.08
C VAL A 13 -5.20 -9.84 -8.37
N GLY A 14 -4.68 -10.69 -9.23
CA GLY A 14 -3.29 -10.62 -9.62
C GLY A 14 -3.01 -11.42 -10.88
N SER A 15 -1.79 -11.32 -11.36
CA SER A 15 -1.28 -12.08 -12.48
C SER A 15 -0.05 -12.85 -12.02
N LEU A 16 0.00 -14.14 -12.35
CA LEU A 16 1.08 -15.02 -11.98
C LEU A 16 1.29 -16.05 -13.08
N ALA A 17 2.50 -16.13 -13.63
CA ALA A 17 2.86 -17.13 -14.62
C ALA A 17 3.04 -18.49 -13.92
N ARG A 18 1.98 -19.29 -13.90
CA ARG A 18 2.00 -20.66 -13.38
C ARG A 18 1.15 -21.55 -14.27
N THR A 19 1.61 -22.77 -14.48
CA THR A 19 0.96 -23.74 -15.37
C THR A 19 0.16 -24.77 -14.60
N SER A 20 0.49 -25.04 -13.35
CA SER A 20 -0.27 -25.92 -12.47
C SER A 20 -0.18 -25.46 -11.03
N TRP A 21 -1.15 -25.90 -10.22
CA TRP A 21 -1.26 -25.53 -8.81
C TRP A 21 -1.67 -26.74 -7.97
N VAL A 22 -1.07 -26.85 -6.80
CA VAL A 22 -1.45 -27.83 -5.77
C VAL A 22 -1.61 -27.08 -4.46
N ASP A 23 -2.78 -27.19 -3.85
CA ASP A 23 -3.09 -26.55 -2.59
C ASP A 23 -2.29 -27.17 -1.43
N ARG A 24 -2.23 -26.41 -0.36
CA ARG A 24 -1.74 -26.89 0.93
C ARG A 24 -2.59 -28.07 1.42
N GLY A 25 -2.06 -29.24 1.39
CA GLY A 25 -2.70 -30.46 1.89
C GLY A 25 -1.68 -31.25 2.71
N VAL A 26 -1.05 -32.23 2.06
CA VAL A 26 0.06 -32.98 2.65
C VAL A 26 1.33 -32.14 2.76
N TYR A 27 1.46 -31.14 1.91
CA TYR A 27 2.62 -30.25 1.86
C TYR A 27 2.47 -29.08 2.83
N GLN A 28 3.61 -28.56 3.29
CA GLN A 28 3.64 -27.42 4.21
C GLN A 28 3.14 -26.12 3.57
N TYR A 29 3.39 -25.96 2.27
CA TYR A 29 3.04 -24.77 1.47
C TYR A 29 2.31 -25.17 0.20
N PRO A 30 1.44 -24.30 -0.36
CA PRO A 30 0.97 -24.47 -1.70
C PRO A 30 2.13 -24.46 -2.68
N MET A 31 2.03 -25.25 -3.74
CA MET A 31 3.07 -25.35 -4.77
C MET A 31 2.49 -25.11 -6.15
N ALA A 32 3.30 -24.50 -7.00
CA ALA A 32 2.96 -24.30 -8.39
C ALA A 32 4.17 -24.48 -9.29
N THR A 33 3.92 -24.79 -10.54
CA THR A 33 4.98 -24.96 -11.52
C THR A 33 5.00 -23.83 -12.54
N ASP A 34 6.18 -23.48 -12.99
CA ASP A 34 6.40 -22.63 -14.16
C ASP A 34 7.66 -23.11 -14.87
N SER A 35 7.53 -23.28 -16.20
CA SER A 35 8.63 -23.81 -17.01
C SER A 35 9.11 -25.17 -16.50
N ASN A 36 10.28 -25.27 -15.91
CA ASN A 36 10.83 -26.51 -15.38
C ASN A 36 11.10 -26.44 -13.87
N LEU A 37 10.49 -25.48 -13.18
CA LEU A 37 10.71 -25.22 -11.75
C LEU A 37 9.41 -25.43 -10.95
N VAL A 38 9.58 -25.84 -9.70
CA VAL A 38 8.51 -25.94 -8.72
C VAL A 38 8.73 -24.85 -7.67
N TYR A 39 7.74 -24.02 -7.46
CA TYR A 39 7.77 -22.92 -6.50
C TYR A 39 6.89 -23.23 -5.29
N ASN A 40 7.41 -22.99 -4.09
CA ASN A 40 6.59 -22.90 -2.89
C ASN A 40 5.95 -21.52 -2.82
N HIS A 41 4.63 -21.46 -2.71
CA HIS A 41 3.87 -20.23 -2.53
C HIS A 41 3.59 -19.96 -1.06
N GLU A 42 3.25 -18.73 -0.72
CA GLU A 42 2.95 -18.29 0.65
C GLU A 42 4.11 -18.53 1.64
N LYS A 43 5.32 -18.49 1.12
CA LYS A 43 6.55 -18.62 1.89
C LYS A 43 7.40 -17.37 1.76
N GLY A 44 7.62 -16.67 2.88
CA GLY A 44 8.40 -15.43 2.88
C GLY A 44 7.61 -14.21 2.38
N ASN A 45 8.34 -13.11 2.16
CA ASN A 45 7.80 -11.81 1.76
C ASN A 45 8.49 -11.25 0.50
N ASP A 46 8.94 -12.12 -0.38
CA ASP A 46 9.54 -11.77 -1.65
C ASP A 46 9.11 -12.74 -2.77
N ASN A 47 9.50 -12.46 -3.98
CA ASN A 47 9.28 -13.32 -5.13
C ASN A 47 10.62 -13.98 -5.52
N ASP A 48 10.92 -15.11 -4.89
CA ASP A 48 12.15 -15.88 -5.12
C ASP A 48 13.42 -15.00 -5.03
N GLY A 49 13.56 -14.29 -3.89
CA GLY A 49 14.67 -13.38 -3.66
C GLY A 49 14.57 -12.04 -4.38
N THR A 50 13.47 -11.77 -5.09
CA THR A 50 13.24 -10.51 -5.80
C THR A 50 12.13 -9.72 -5.11
N ALA A 51 12.30 -8.41 -4.97
CA ALA A 51 11.26 -7.54 -4.45
C ALA A 51 10.04 -7.54 -5.36
N PHE A 52 8.86 -7.54 -4.77
CA PHE A 52 7.62 -7.25 -5.48
C PHE A 52 6.92 -6.04 -4.88
N THR A 53 6.15 -5.33 -5.69
CA THR A 53 5.38 -4.18 -5.22
C THR A 53 4.12 -4.65 -4.51
N SER A 54 4.03 -4.35 -3.22
CA SER A 54 2.80 -4.49 -2.45
C SER A 54 2.20 -3.12 -2.19
N PHE A 55 0.90 -2.93 -2.44
CA PHE A 55 0.26 -1.63 -2.25
C PHE A 55 -1.19 -1.73 -1.82
N ILE A 56 -1.66 -0.65 -1.22
CA ILE A 56 -3.08 -0.35 -0.99
C ILE A 56 -3.35 1.06 -1.49
N GLU A 57 -4.46 1.25 -2.20
CA GLU A 57 -4.84 2.55 -2.75
C GLU A 57 -6.33 2.79 -2.54
N SER A 58 -6.67 3.97 -1.99
CA SER A 58 -8.06 4.39 -1.86
C SER A 58 -8.55 5.08 -3.14
N SER A 59 -9.85 5.02 -3.39
CA SER A 59 -10.49 6.00 -4.26
C SER A 59 -10.34 7.41 -3.66
N PRO A 60 -10.60 8.48 -4.43
CA PRO A 60 -10.71 9.83 -3.88
C PRO A 60 -11.79 9.88 -2.80
N ILE A 61 -11.43 10.43 -1.65
CA ILE A 61 -12.31 10.61 -0.49
C ILE A 61 -12.56 12.11 -0.37
N ASP A 62 -13.83 12.50 -0.42
CA ASP A 62 -14.24 13.88 -0.21
C ASP A 62 -14.06 14.27 1.25
N VAL A 63 -13.57 15.48 1.47
CA VAL A 63 -13.49 16.06 2.81
C VAL A 63 -14.76 16.86 3.05
N GLN A 64 -15.52 16.53 4.09
CA GLN A 64 -16.87 17.02 4.32
C GLN A 64 -17.76 16.69 3.10
N ASP A 65 -18.49 17.66 2.57
CA ASP A 65 -19.35 17.49 1.40
C ASP A 65 -18.62 17.69 0.06
N GLY A 66 -17.27 17.92 0.09
CA GLY A 66 -16.44 18.11 -1.10
C GLY A 66 -16.63 19.47 -1.79
N ASP A 67 -17.38 20.40 -1.18
CA ASP A 67 -17.69 21.73 -1.70
C ASP A 67 -16.54 22.73 -1.49
N GLN A 68 -15.79 22.58 -0.39
CA GLN A 68 -14.71 23.48 -0.02
C GLN A 68 -13.33 22.92 -0.32
N PHE A 69 -12.38 23.82 -0.59
CA PHE A 69 -10.99 23.43 -0.64
C PHE A 69 -10.42 23.23 0.77
N VAL A 70 -9.61 22.19 0.88
CA VAL A 70 -8.90 21.87 2.09
C VAL A 70 -7.39 21.83 1.82
N PHE A 71 -6.63 22.38 2.72
CA PHE A 71 -5.18 22.32 2.70
C PHE A 71 -4.69 21.27 3.71
N ILE A 72 -3.88 20.33 3.22
CA ILE A 72 -3.20 19.34 4.05
C ILE A 72 -1.77 19.79 4.27
N ARG A 73 -1.39 19.93 5.54
CA ARG A 73 -0.09 20.41 5.96
C ARG A 73 0.86 19.30 6.40
N ARG A 74 0.33 18.30 7.06
CA ARG A 74 1.10 17.20 7.61
C ARG A 74 0.27 15.94 7.77
N MET A 75 0.96 14.81 7.82
CA MET A 75 0.39 13.49 8.06
C MET A 75 1.23 12.77 9.11
N ILE A 76 0.56 12.12 10.05
CA ILE A 76 1.17 11.14 10.94
C ILE A 76 0.92 9.79 10.29
N PRO A 77 1.96 9.11 9.78
CA PRO A 77 1.82 7.77 9.24
C PRO A 77 1.53 6.79 10.38
N ASP A 78 0.66 5.84 10.11
CA ASP A 78 0.40 4.73 11.03
C ASP A 78 0.70 3.45 10.26
N VAL A 79 1.95 3.01 10.32
CA VAL A 79 2.44 1.81 9.66
C VAL A 79 3.39 1.06 10.58
N SER A 80 3.22 -0.22 10.64
CA SER A 80 4.13 -1.11 11.37
C SER A 80 4.82 -2.06 10.39
N PHE A 81 6.06 -2.39 10.70
CA PHE A 81 6.88 -3.32 9.94
C PHE A 81 7.22 -4.51 10.81
N ASP A 82 6.84 -5.71 10.35
CA ASP A 82 7.21 -6.95 11.02
C ASP A 82 8.70 -7.29 10.76
N LYS A 83 9.15 -8.41 11.35
CA LYS A 83 10.51 -8.90 11.10
C LYS A 83 10.70 -9.17 9.60
N SER A 84 11.78 -8.66 9.06
CA SER A 84 12.17 -8.94 7.68
C SER A 84 12.78 -10.34 7.56
N ASP A 85 12.43 -11.06 6.51
CA ASP A 85 13.04 -12.35 6.18
C ASP A 85 14.51 -12.21 5.74
N THR A 86 14.90 -11.03 5.31
CA THR A 86 16.26 -10.72 4.82
C THR A 86 17.20 -10.16 5.88
N GLY A 87 16.75 -10.06 7.15
CA GLY A 87 17.56 -9.47 8.22
C GLY A 87 17.78 -7.96 8.09
N LEU A 88 16.97 -7.25 7.30
CA LEU A 88 17.03 -5.80 7.17
C LEU A 88 16.86 -5.10 8.52
N SER A 89 17.67 -4.07 8.76
CA SER A 89 17.48 -3.17 9.90
C SER A 89 16.12 -2.44 9.78
N ASN A 90 15.58 -1.97 10.90
CA ASN A 90 14.31 -1.24 10.91
C ASN A 90 14.32 0.01 10.01
N ASP A 91 15.46 0.68 9.88
CA ASP A 91 15.59 1.88 9.05
C ASP A 91 15.53 1.59 7.54
N ASN A 92 15.83 0.37 7.15
CA ASN A 92 15.77 -0.06 5.75
C ASN A 92 14.40 -0.62 5.36
N LYS A 93 13.50 -0.86 6.32
CA LYS A 93 12.12 -1.23 6.05
C LYS A 93 11.33 0.02 5.75
N GLN A 94 10.84 0.12 4.53
CA GLN A 94 10.24 1.35 4.02
C GLN A 94 8.92 1.10 3.31
N ALA A 95 8.02 2.06 3.47
CA ALA A 95 6.81 2.19 2.67
C ALA A 95 6.70 3.62 2.14
N VAL A 96 6.19 3.78 0.95
CA VAL A 96 6.01 5.07 0.29
C VAL A 96 4.55 5.48 0.43
N PHE A 97 4.31 6.61 1.05
CA PHE A 97 2.98 7.22 1.19
C PHE A 97 2.82 8.30 0.14
N SER A 98 1.89 8.10 -0.77
CA SER A 98 1.53 9.04 -1.84
C SER A 98 0.13 9.57 -1.60
N LEU A 99 0.02 10.84 -1.18
CA LEU A 99 -1.26 11.51 -1.04
C LEU A 99 -1.53 12.33 -2.31
N LYS A 100 -2.67 12.08 -2.95
CA LYS A 100 -3.06 12.63 -4.24
C LYS A 100 -4.23 13.58 -4.05
N ALA A 101 -4.12 14.82 -4.52
CA ALA A 101 -5.19 15.83 -4.42
C ALA A 101 -5.96 15.96 -5.72
N GLN A 102 -7.27 16.10 -5.62
CA GLN A 102 -8.20 16.32 -6.72
C GLN A 102 -9.02 17.60 -6.47
N ARG A 103 -9.29 18.37 -7.53
CA ARG A 103 -10.04 19.65 -7.42
C ARG A 103 -11.53 19.51 -7.68
N SER A 104 -11.91 18.51 -8.47
CA SER A 104 -13.30 18.26 -8.83
C SER A 104 -13.52 16.75 -9.00
N PRO A 105 -14.72 16.23 -8.75
CA PRO A 105 -15.01 14.78 -8.84
C PRO A 105 -14.70 14.17 -10.21
N ASN A 106 -14.88 14.93 -11.28
CA ASN A 106 -14.61 14.48 -12.65
C ASN A 106 -13.20 14.84 -13.15
N GLY A 107 -12.41 15.50 -12.33
CA GLY A 107 -11.02 15.86 -12.64
C GLY A 107 -10.04 14.77 -12.25
N GLY A 108 -8.91 14.69 -12.92
CA GLY A 108 -7.80 13.85 -12.47
C GLY A 108 -7.09 14.43 -11.24
N PHE A 109 -6.19 13.66 -10.66
CA PHE A 109 -5.32 14.17 -9.60
C PHE A 109 -4.43 15.29 -10.13
N VAL A 110 -4.46 16.45 -9.47
CA VAL A 110 -3.72 17.65 -9.89
C VAL A 110 -2.36 17.77 -9.21
N LYS A 111 -2.21 17.12 -8.07
CA LYS A 111 -0.96 17.13 -7.30
C LYS A 111 -0.85 15.87 -6.45
N THR A 112 0.36 15.33 -6.40
CA THR A 112 0.72 14.23 -5.52
C THR A 112 1.88 14.66 -4.62
N SER A 113 1.81 14.32 -3.34
CA SER A 113 2.92 14.44 -2.40
C SER A 113 3.32 13.04 -1.96
N THR A 114 4.58 12.72 -2.13
CA THR A 114 5.14 11.40 -1.85
C THR A 114 6.18 11.50 -0.75
N ASN A 115 6.09 10.63 0.24
CA ASN A 115 7.03 10.56 1.35
C ASN A 115 7.38 9.12 1.66
N THR A 116 8.66 8.85 1.86
CA THR A 116 9.15 7.55 2.33
C THR A 116 9.05 7.52 3.85
N VAL A 117 8.48 6.44 4.36
CA VAL A 117 8.20 6.20 5.79
C VAL A 117 8.91 4.93 6.21
N ASN A 118 9.59 4.98 7.34
CA ASN A 118 10.17 3.84 8.04
C ASN A 118 9.64 3.77 9.47
N SER A 119 10.14 2.83 10.27
CA SER A 119 9.68 2.64 11.65
C SER A 119 9.96 3.81 12.60
N SER A 120 10.87 4.72 12.23
CA SER A 120 11.23 5.91 13.01
C SER A 120 10.53 7.18 12.54
N THR A 121 9.74 7.12 11.47
CA THR A 121 9.05 8.29 10.93
C THR A 121 7.80 8.63 11.72
N GLU A 122 7.87 9.68 12.52
CA GLU A 122 6.74 10.14 13.34
C GLU A 122 5.79 11.08 12.58
N LEU A 123 6.33 11.88 11.67
CA LEU A 123 5.58 12.94 11.00
C LEU A 123 6.09 13.21 9.58
N ASN A 124 5.16 13.34 8.64
CA ASN A 124 5.44 13.78 7.28
C ASN A 124 4.84 15.17 7.03
N HIS A 125 5.67 16.08 6.53
CA HIS A 125 5.21 17.38 6.06
C HIS A 125 4.71 17.28 4.62
N LEU A 126 3.51 17.80 4.40
CA LEU A 126 2.83 17.80 3.11
C LEU A 126 2.42 19.23 2.74
N ARG A 127 2.17 19.45 1.44
CA ARG A 127 1.59 20.71 0.95
C ARG A 127 0.65 20.40 -0.20
N LEU A 128 -0.55 19.98 0.16
CA LEU A 128 -1.59 19.63 -0.81
C LEU A 128 -2.83 20.47 -0.59
N ARG A 129 -3.45 20.86 -1.69
CA ARG A 129 -4.72 21.58 -1.73
C ARG A 129 -5.66 20.89 -2.70
N GLY A 130 -6.84 20.54 -2.23
CA GLY A 130 -7.86 19.85 -3.01
C GLY A 130 -9.19 19.81 -2.30
N ARG A 131 -10.21 19.28 -2.94
CA ARG A 131 -11.52 18.97 -2.35
C ARG A 131 -11.63 17.54 -1.95
N SER A 132 -11.00 16.66 -2.70
CA SER A 132 -10.90 15.24 -2.40
C SER A 132 -9.46 14.75 -2.49
N PHE A 133 -9.16 13.68 -1.77
CA PHE A 133 -7.82 13.12 -1.64
C PHE A 133 -7.84 11.60 -1.74
N GLY A 134 -6.91 11.04 -2.50
CA GLY A 134 -6.62 9.61 -2.53
C GLY A 134 -5.31 9.33 -1.82
N LEU A 135 -5.26 8.25 -1.06
CA LEU A 135 -4.05 7.74 -0.42
C LEU A 135 -3.60 6.46 -1.11
N ARG A 136 -2.35 6.40 -1.51
CA ARG A 136 -1.67 5.17 -1.90
C ARG A 136 -0.49 4.94 -0.97
N VAL A 137 -0.40 3.74 -0.44
CA VAL A 137 0.75 3.27 0.34
C VAL A 137 1.30 2.05 -0.35
N GLU A 138 2.60 2.04 -0.62
CA GLU A 138 3.26 0.94 -1.30
C GLU A 138 4.64 0.66 -0.72
N SER A 139 5.08 -0.58 -0.83
CA SER A 139 6.46 -0.97 -0.57
C SER A 139 7.00 -1.80 -1.72
N THR A 140 8.21 -1.48 -2.13
CA THR A 140 9.01 -2.22 -3.11
C THR A 140 10.28 -2.78 -2.47
N THR A 141 10.39 -2.73 -1.15
CA THR A 141 11.56 -3.24 -0.43
C THR A 141 11.46 -4.75 -0.30
N GLN A 142 12.50 -5.45 -0.72
CA GLN A 142 12.56 -6.91 -0.64
C GLN A 142 12.40 -7.43 0.79
N GLY A 143 11.61 -8.48 0.95
CA GLY A 143 11.45 -9.18 2.23
C GLY A 143 10.74 -8.38 3.32
N VAL A 144 10.09 -7.28 2.98
CA VAL A 144 9.36 -6.43 3.94
C VAL A 144 7.90 -6.84 4.03
N ASN A 145 7.46 -7.09 5.26
CA ASN A 145 6.06 -7.21 5.63
C ASN A 145 5.62 -5.96 6.40
N TRP A 146 4.53 -5.35 5.99
CA TRP A 146 4.02 -4.12 6.60
C TRP A 146 2.51 -4.16 6.80
N ARG A 147 2.05 -3.43 7.79
CA ARG A 147 0.63 -3.23 8.09
C ARG A 147 0.31 -1.75 8.13
N LEU A 148 -0.73 -1.36 7.42
CA LEU A 148 -1.29 -0.02 7.49
C LEU A 148 -2.33 0.04 8.61
N GLY A 149 -2.14 0.96 9.55
CA GLY A 149 -3.12 1.33 10.55
C GLY A 149 -4.02 2.47 10.06
N THR A 150 -4.23 3.47 10.89
CA THR A 150 -5.07 4.63 10.58
C THR A 150 -4.23 5.91 10.48
N PRO A 151 -3.72 6.27 9.29
CA PRO A 151 -2.98 7.52 9.10
C PRO A 151 -3.84 8.73 9.49
N ARG A 152 -3.23 9.71 10.16
CA ARG A 152 -3.91 10.93 10.56
C ARG A 152 -3.38 12.11 9.75
N VAL A 153 -4.27 12.92 9.24
CA VAL A 153 -3.92 14.11 8.45
C VAL A 153 -4.40 15.39 9.14
N ASP A 154 -3.56 16.42 9.12
CA ASP A 154 -3.93 17.76 9.61
C ASP A 154 -4.55 18.54 8.45
N LEU A 155 -5.84 18.78 8.55
CA LEU A 155 -6.67 19.45 7.56
C LEU A 155 -6.98 20.86 8.00
N ARG A 156 -6.94 21.82 7.06
CA ARG A 156 -7.39 23.19 7.27
C ARG A 156 -8.29 23.61 6.13
N ALA A 157 -9.41 24.23 6.46
CA ALA A 157 -10.25 24.87 5.46
C ALA A 157 -9.45 25.96 4.71
N ASP A 158 -9.58 25.99 3.39
CA ASP A 158 -8.80 26.87 2.50
C ASP A 158 -9.70 27.58 1.46
N GLY A 159 -10.94 27.88 1.87
CA GLY A 159 -11.90 28.64 1.09
C GLY A 159 -12.58 27.86 -0.04
N ASP A 160 -13.40 28.56 -0.81
CA ASP A 160 -14.29 27.99 -1.84
C ASP A 160 -13.69 28.01 -3.26
N ARG A 161 -12.50 28.62 -3.45
CA ARG A 161 -11.86 28.81 -4.76
C ARG A 161 -10.44 28.24 -4.82
#